data_c942f3c9b85dbe91949efa4e506cdd10
#
_entry.id   c942f3c9b85dbe91949efa4e506cdd10
#
_cell.length_a   1.000
_cell.length_b   1.000
_cell.length_c   1.000
_cell.angle_alpha   90.00
_cell.angle_beta   90.00
_cell.angle_gamma   90.00
#
_symmetry.space_group_name_H-M   'P 1'
#
loop_
_entity.id
_entity.type
_entity.pdbx_description
1 polymer ?
#
loop_
_entity_poly.entity_id
_entity_poly.type
_entity_poly.pdbx_seq_one_letter_code
_entity_poly.pdbx_strand_id
1 'polypeptide(L)'
;MGEQQAERTDDTSDAAVYVVVYVEVMPASATEAAVLLRQYGEASRTDAGLVALEVLQQCARPDHFAIVGTWQDQNAFDTHGSAAHTRAMHERLQTLRSSPYDERLHQGFALGAAPVSRVAGAIYVVTHADAIPPAKDDAMVLLKQLAEVSRHDDGSVCFEVLQQRSRLNHFTIVETWRDQKAIDAHVMAAHTRQFREQFQPMSGSLYDERLYQALN
;
A
#
# COMPACT_ATOMS: atom_id res chain seq x y z
N MET A 1 -36.25 -3.25 -27.82
CA MET A 1 -35.23 -2.21 -27.61
C MET A 1 -34.36 -2.72 -26.46
N GLY A 2 -33.24 -3.30 -26.81
CA GLY A 2 -32.27 -3.85 -25.83
C GLY A 2 -31.25 -2.78 -25.51
N GLU A 3 -31.18 -2.39 -24.26
CA GLU A 3 -30.08 -1.60 -23.74
C GLU A 3 -28.85 -2.49 -23.65
N GLN A 4 -27.87 -2.23 -24.49
CA GLN A 4 -26.51 -2.75 -24.37
C GLN A 4 -25.85 -2.03 -23.19
N GLN A 5 -25.73 -2.71 -22.06
CA GLN A 5 -24.74 -2.35 -21.03
C GLN A 5 -23.35 -2.51 -21.65
N ALA A 6 -22.68 -1.38 -21.85
CA ALA A 6 -21.28 -1.35 -22.23
C ALA A 6 -20.46 -1.87 -21.04
N GLU A 7 -19.93 -3.08 -21.15
CA GLU A 7 -18.82 -3.54 -20.34
C GLU A 7 -17.64 -2.59 -20.56
N ARG A 8 -17.32 -1.81 -19.54
CA ARG A 8 -16.04 -1.10 -19.50
C ARG A 8 -14.95 -2.16 -19.37
N THR A 9 -14.28 -2.45 -20.45
CA THR A 9 -13.02 -3.22 -20.43
C THR A 9 -11.98 -2.42 -19.67
N ASP A 10 -11.52 -3.01 -18.59
CA ASP A 10 -10.57 -2.47 -17.62
C ASP A 10 -9.14 -2.54 -18.18
N ASP A 11 -8.86 -1.74 -19.22
CA ASP A 11 -7.55 -1.68 -19.89
C ASP A 11 -6.59 -0.68 -19.21
N THR A 12 -7.02 -0.01 -18.14
CA THR A 12 -6.20 0.97 -17.42
C THR A 12 -5.42 0.36 -16.25
N SER A 13 -5.76 -0.84 -15.79
CA SER A 13 -5.10 -1.48 -14.66
C SER A 13 -3.70 -2.01 -15.00
N ASP A 14 -3.46 -2.38 -16.25
CA ASP A 14 -2.17 -2.94 -16.70
C ASP A 14 -1.06 -1.88 -16.83
N ALA A 15 -1.40 -0.60 -17.03
CA ALA A 15 -0.44 0.49 -17.16
C ALA A 15 -0.05 1.11 -15.81
N ALA A 16 -0.89 1.03 -14.81
CA ALA A 16 -0.70 1.69 -13.52
C ALA A 16 0.52 1.15 -12.77
N VAL A 17 1.22 2.07 -12.10
CA VAL A 17 2.36 1.77 -11.25
C VAL A 17 1.96 1.97 -9.80
N TYR A 18 2.10 0.93 -9.00
CA TYR A 18 1.89 0.97 -7.56
C TYR A 18 3.25 0.98 -6.88
N VAL A 19 3.42 1.88 -5.93
CA VAL A 19 4.69 2.05 -5.21
C VAL A 19 4.43 1.95 -3.71
N VAL A 20 5.21 1.11 -3.05
CA VAL A 20 5.25 1.09 -1.59
C VAL A 20 6.68 1.34 -1.17
N VAL A 21 6.88 2.40 -0.39
CA VAL A 21 8.19 2.81 0.11
C VAL A 21 8.21 2.68 1.62
N TYR A 22 9.29 2.16 2.15
CA TYR A 22 9.56 2.16 3.59
C TYR A 22 10.73 3.06 3.90
N VAL A 23 10.53 3.90 4.90
CA VAL A 23 11.52 4.87 5.38
C VAL A 23 11.70 4.69 6.88
N GLU A 24 12.91 4.41 7.30
CA GLU A 24 13.29 4.37 8.70
C GLU A 24 14.31 5.48 8.94
N VAL A 25 14.09 6.27 9.97
CA VAL A 25 14.98 7.37 10.33
C VAL A 25 15.54 7.17 11.74
N MET A 26 16.58 7.92 12.06
CA MET A 26 17.07 7.97 13.43
C MET A 26 15.95 8.48 14.36
N PRO A 27 15.71 7.88 15.53
CA PRO A 27 14.64 8.28 16.43
C PRO A 27 14.63 9.79 16.76
N ALA A 28 15.81 10.41 16.90
CA ALA A 28 15.94 11.84 17.11
C ALA A 28 15.49 12.70 15.92
N SER A 29 15.42 12.12 14.73
CA SER A 29 15.01 12.79 13.48
C SER A 29 13.54 12.56 13.11
N ALA A 30 12.79 11.80 13.90
CA ALA A 30 11.40 11.40 13.55
C ALA A 30 10.49 12.60 13.28
N THR A 31 10.53 13.64 14.10
CA THR A 31 9.71 14.84 13.92
C THR A 31 10.08 15.60 12.65
N GLU A 32 11.37 15.75 12.37
CA GLU A 32 11.83 16.41 11.15
C GLU A 32 11.44 15.62 9.90
N ALA A 33 11.63 14.31 9.93
CA ALA A 33 11.22 13.42 8.85
C ALA A 33 9.72 13.46 8.58
N ALA A 34 8.90 13.51 9.63
CA ALA A 34 7.44 13.64 9.48
C ALA A 34 7.06 14.95 8.76
N VAL A 35 7.69 16.07 9.11
CA VAL A 35 7.46 17.36 8.43
C VAL A 35 7.91 17.28 6.97
N LEU A 36 9.10 16.77 6.71
CA LEU A 36 9.66 16.61 5.37
C LEU A 36 8.76 15.76 4.48
N LEU A 37 8.36 14.59 4.95
CA LEU A 37 7.55 13.64 4.20
C LEU A 37 6.11 14.16 3.96
N ARG A 38 5.54 14.88 4.92
CA ARG A 38 4.26 15.56 4.71
C ARG A 38 4.35 16.61 3.61
N GLN A 39 5.37 17.50 3.64
CA GLN A 39 5.60 18.51 2.61
C GLN A 39 5.82 17.89 1.23
N TYR A 40 6.55 16.79 1.18
CA TYR A 40 6.71 16.00 -0.03
C TYR A 40 5.36 15.48 -0.55
N GLY A 41 4.53 14.87 0.31
CA GLY A 41 3.21 14.39 -0.07
C GLY A 41 2.29 15.51 -0.57
N GLU A 42 2.33 16.70 0.05
CA GLU A 42 1.58 17.87 -0.38
C GLU A 42 2.03 18.37 -1.76
N ALA A 43 3.34 18.47 -1.99
CA ALA A 43 3.90 18.90 -3.26
C ALA A 43 3.58 17.91 -4.40
N SER A 44 3.65 16.63 -4.12
CA SER A 44 3.37 15.57 -5.10
C SER A 44 1.92 15.56 -5.60
N ARG A 45 0.97 16.12 -4.85
CA ARG A 45 -0.46 16.15 -5.25
C ARG A 45 -0.74 16.88 -6.55
N THR A 46 0.17 17.73 -6.99
CA THR A 46 0.05 18.48 -8.25
C THR A 46 0.75 17.81 -9.41
N ASP A 47 1.40 16.68 -9.20
CA ASP A 47 2.11 15.97 -10.25
C ASP A 47 1.15 15.30 -11.24
N ALA A 48 1.47 15.46 -12.51
CA ALA A 48 0.67 14.88 -13.57
C ALA A 48 0.72 13.33 -13.52
N GLY A 49 -0.45 12.72 -13.64
CA GLY A 49 -0.59 11.27 -13.61
C GLY A 49 -0.55 10.64 -12.22
N LEU A 50 -0.49 11.43 -11.14
CA LEU A 50 -0.74 10.92 -9.81
C LEU A 50 -2.22 10.52 -9.66
N VAL A 51 -2.47 9.29 -9.27
CA VAL A 51 -3.82 8.76 -8.98
C VAL A 51 -4.11 8.83 -7.49
N ALA A 52 -3.17 8.37 -6.66
CA ALA A 52 -3.28 8.40 -5.20
C ALA A 52 -1.91 8.46 -4.56
N LEU A 53 -1.80 9.15 -3.43
CA LEU A 53 -0.59 9.16 -2.60
C LEU A 53 -0.97 9.33 -1.13
N GLU A 54 -0.50 8.40 -0.31
CA GLU A 54 -0.60 8.44 1.14
C GLU A 54 0.79 8.41 1.75
N VAL A 55 1.06 9.35 2.64
CA VAL A 55 2.27 9.38 3.47
C VAL A 55 1.85 8.98 4.88
N LEU A 56 2.45 7.94 5.39
CA LEU A 56 2.00 7.24 6.58
C LEU A 56 3.11 7.19 7.63
N GLN A 57 2.76 7.33 8.91
CA GLN A 57 3.65 7.11 10.05
C GLN A 57 3.19 5.89 10.84
N GLN A 58 4.11 5.01 11.21
CA GLN A 58 3.78 3.79 11.95
C GLN A 58 3.34 4.11 13.37
N CYS A 59 2.20 3.56 13.80
CA CYS A 59 1.58 3.90 15.09
C CYS A 59 2.49 3.60 16.30
N ALA A 60 3.16 2.45 16.31
CA ALA A 60 4.02 2.02 17.42
C ALA A 60 5.47 2.48 17.31
N ARG A 61 5.88 2.99 16.13
CA ARG A 61 7.27 3.36 15.82
C ARG A 61 7.29 4.67 15.04
N PRO A 62 7.31 5.83 15.72
CA PRO A 62 7.19 7.14 15.09
C PRO A 62 8.38 7.51 14.19
N ASP A 63 9.47 6.76 14.25
CA ASP A 63 10.65 6.84 13.41
C ASP A 63 10.54 5.98 12.11
N HIS A 64 9.39 5.32 11.89
CA HIS A 64 9.10 4.50 10.72
C HIS A 64 7.95 5.07 9.93
N PHE A 65 8.13 5.16 8.63
CA PHE A 65 7.15 5.72 7.70
C PHE A 65 6.93 4.77 6.52
N ALA A 66 5.78 4.90 5.90
CA ALA A 66 5.51 4.31 4.60
C ALA A 66 4.93 5.35 3.64
N ILE A 67 5.21 5.21 2.36
CA ILE A 67 4.56 5.97 1.30
C ILE A 67 3.90 4.96 0.38
N VAL A 68 2.60 5.12 0.18
CA VAL A 68 1.82 4.28 -0.73
C VAL A 68 1.32 5.16 -1.86
N GLY A 69 1.78 4.90 -3.08
CA GLY A 69 1.49 5.70 -4.25
C GLY A 69 0.93 4.87 -5.41
N THR A 70 0.03 5.47 -6.17
CA THR A 70 -0.48 4.93 -7.43
C THR A 70 -0.33 5.97 -8.51
N TRP A 71 0.29 5.60 -9.61
CA TRP A 71 0.55 6.44 -10.77
C TRP A 71 -0.15 5.86 -11.99
N GLN A 72 -0.62 6.74 -12.89
CA GLN A 72 -1.33 6.35 -14.09
C GLN A 72 -0.51 5.39 -14.97
N ASP A 73 0.79 5.64 -15.05
CA ASP A 73 1.73 4.85 -15.84
C ASP A 73 3.19 5.06 -15.38
N GLN A 74 4.12 4.33 -15.99
CA GLN A 74 5.55 4.42 -15.70
C GLN A 74 6.12 5.81 -16.01
N ASN A 75 5.67 6.48 -17.06
CA ASN A 75 6.18 7.80 -17.43
C ASN A 75 5.79 8.86 -16.39
N ALA A 76 4.59 8.80 -15.86
CA ALA A 76 4.15 9.68 -14.75
C ALA A 76 5.01 9.45 -13.51
N PHE A 77 5.28 8.19 -13.15
CA PHE A 77 6.15 7.85 -12.03
C PHE A 77 7.59 8.33 -12.23
N ASP A 78 8.17 8.13 -13.41
CA ASP A 78 9.55 8.58 -13.75
C ASP A 78 9.66 10.11 -13.73
N THR A 79 8.62 10.80 -14.22
CA THR A 79 8.54 12.27 -14.18
C THR A 79 8.52 12.78 -12.75
N HIS A 80 7.70 12.17 -11.88
CA HIS A 80 7.66 12.45 -10.45
C HIS A 80 9.03 12.21 -9.80
N GLY A 81 9.70 11.09 -10.08
CA GLY A 81 11.05 10.79 -9.57
C GLY A 81 12.09 11.86 -9.91
N SER A 82 11.93 12.54 -11.05
CA SER A 82 12.79 13.63 -11.50
C SER A 82 12.32 15.02 -11.08
N ALA A 83 11.19 15.16 -10.40
CA ALA A 83 10.66 16.44 -9.92
C ALA A 83 11.57 17.09 -8.86
N ALA A 84 11.57 18.42 -8.79
CA ALA A 84 12.44 19.14 -7.86
C ALA A 84 12.14 18.82 -6.39
N HIS A 85 10.86 18.70 -6.03
CA HIS A 85 10.44 18.38 -4.68
C HIS A 85 10.84 16.96 -4.28
N THR A 86 10.80 15.98 -5.21
CA THR A 86 11.23 14.59 -4.96
C THR A 86 12.73 14.53 -4.72
N ARG A 87 13.52 15.21 -5.56
CA ARG A 87 14.98 15.27 -5.35
C ARG A 87 15.35 15.94 -4.03
N ALA A 88 14.73 17.08 -3.71
CA ALA A 88 14.97 17.76 -2.45
C ALA A 88 14.62 16.91 -1.22
N MET A 89 13.50 16.18 -1.29
CA MET A 89 13.13 15.22 -0.25
C MET A 89 14.19 14.13 -0.09
N HIS A 90 14.64 13.50 -1.17
CA HIS A 90 15.67 12.47 -1.13
C HIS A 90 17.00 12.96 -0.56
N GLU A 91 17.47 14.14 -1.00
CA GLU A 91 18.70 14.78 -0.48
C GLU A 91 18.62 14.99 1.03
N ARG A 92 17.51 15.55 1.53
CA ARG A 92 17.34 15.77 2.96
C ARG A 92 17.22 14.48 3.74
N LEU A 93 16.42 13.54 3.22
CA LEU A 93 16.18 12.26 3.86
C LEU A 93 17.47 11.44 4.05
N GLN A 94 18.44 11.55 3.15
CA GLN A 94 19.74 10.87 3.28
C GLN A 94 20.46 11.16 4.59
N THR A 95 20.26 12.35 5.16
CA THR A 95 20.89 12.76 6.43
C THR A 95 20.11 12.32 7.67
N LEU A 96 18.86 11.90 7.50
CA LEU A 96 17.95 11.56 8.61
C LEU A 96 17.77 10.04 8.77
N ARG A 97 17.88 9.29 7.69
CA ARG A 97 17.56 7.85 7.66
C ARG A 97 18.58 7.00 8.41
N SER A 98 18.09 5.93 9.02
CA SER A 98 18.87 4.90 9.72
C SER A 98 19.06 3.63 8.90
N SER A 99 18.24 3.46 7.82
CA SER A 99 18.30 2.33 6.89
C SER A 99 18.26 2.80 5.43
N PRO A 100 18.57 1.95 4.45
CA PRO A 100 18.38 2.27 3.04
C PRO A 100 16.91 2.65 2.73
N TYR A 101 16.72 3.54 1.76
CA TYR A 101 15.40 3.83 1.18
C TYR A 101 14.91 2.61 0.43
N ASP A 102 13.83 2.00 0.93
CA ASP A 102 13.29 0.75 0.37
C ASP A 102 12.05 1.05 -0.47
N GLU A 103 12.26 1.26 -1.76
CA GLU A 103 11.23 1.51 -2.74
C GLU A 103 10.90 0.22 -3.50
N ARG A 104 9.63 -0.17 -3.49
CA ARG A 104 9.15 -1.40 -4.13
C ARG A 104 8.06 -1.08 -5.14
N LEU A 105 8.35 -1.40 -6.40
CA LEU A 105 7.39 -1.27 -7.49
C LEU A 105 6.52 -2.52 -7.56
N HIS A 106 5.21 -2.27 -7.69
CA HIS A 106 4.21 -3.31 -7.79
C HIS A 106 3.35 -3.12 -9.04
N GLN A 107 2.64 -4.16 -9.38
CA GLN A 107 1.47 -4.15 -10.27
C GLN A 107 0.23 -4.45 -9.43
N GLY A 108 -0.93 -3.98 -9.88
CA GLY A 108 -2.20 -4.34 -9.28
C GLY A 108 -2.47 -5.83 -9.45
N PHE A 109 -2.97 -6.48 -8.39
CA PHE A 109 -3.30 -7.91 -8.47
C PHE A 109 -4.76 -8.17 -8.09
N ALA A 110 -5.17 -7.77 -6.90
CA ALA A 110 -6.57 -7.81 -6.50
C ALA A 110 -6.96 -6.44 -5.95
N LEU A 111 -7.43 -5.58 -6.85
CA LEU A 111 -7.77 -4.20 -6.56
C LEU A 111 -9.26 -4.07 -6.25
N GLY A 112 -9.58 -3.13 -5.36
CA GLY A 112 -10.94 -2.68 -5.07
C GLY A 112 -11.30 -1.41 -5.85
N ALA A 113 -12.53 -0.94 -5.65
CA ALA A 113 -12.88 0.41 -6.09
C ALA A 113 -12.06 1.43 -5.27
N ALA A 114 -11.51 2.43 -5.95
CA ALA A 114 -10.80 3.51 -5.26
C ALA A 114 -11.75 4.19 -4.25
N PRO A 115 -11.30 4.49 -3.03
CA PRO A 115 -12.12 5.17 -2.04
C PRO A 115 -12.54 6.55 -2.56
N VAL A 116 -13.81 6.88 -2.39
CA VAL A 116 -14.39 8.15 -2.90
C VAL A 116 -13.84 9.37 -2.14
N SER A 117 -13.39 9.17 -0.90
CA SER A 117 -12.82 10.22 -0.06
C SER A 117 -11.96 9.63 1.05
N ARG A 118 -11.03 10.45 1.55
CA ARG A 118 -10.29 10.11 2.78
C ARG A 118 -11.24 10.08 3.98
N VAL A 119 -11.11 9.05 4.79
CA VAL A 119 -11.82 8.94 6.07
C VAL A 119 -10.92 9.52 7.16
N ALA A 120 -11.42 10.55 7.86
CA ALA A 120 -10.68 11.16 8.96
C ALA A 120 -10.47 10.14 10.09
N GLY A 121 -9.22 10.00 10.55
CA GLY A 121 -8.88 9.05 11.61
C GLY A 121 -8.78 7.59 11.15
N ALA A 122 -8.88 7.33 9.85
CA ALA A 122 -8.67 5.99 9.30
C ALA A 122 -7.29 5.44 9.67
N ILE A 123 -7.24 4.13 9.88
CA ILE A 123 -6.01 3.39 10.14
C ILE A 123 -5.65 2.61 8.87
N TYR A 124 -4.39 2.69 8.51
CA TYR A 124 -3.83 1.96 7.38
C TYR A 124 -3.08 0.74 7.90
N VAL A 125 -3.22 -0.37 7.21
CA VAL A 125 -2.44 -1.58 7.46
C VAL A 125 -1.67 -1.90 6.18
N VAL A 126 -0.36 -2.06 6.31
CA VAL A 126 0.49 -2.48 5.20
C VAL A 126 1.17 -3.78 5.60
N THR A 127 0.87 -4.84 4.87
CA THR A 127 1.28 -6.20 5.20
C THR A 127 2.12 -6.80 4.09
N HIS A 128 3.25 -7.43 4.44
CA HIS A 128 4.00 -8.29 3.52
C HIS A 128 3.52 -9.73 3.63
N ALA A 129 3.15 -10.29 2.48
CA ALA A 129 2.70 -11.67 2.33
C ALA A 129 3.55 -12.36 1.26
N ASP A 130 4.75 -12.80 1.63
CA ASP A 130 5.69 -13.42 0.72
C ASP A 130 5.46 -14.94 0.71
N ALA A 131 5.22 -15.50 -0.46
CA ALA A 131 5.08 -16.94 -0.64
C ALA A 131 6.41 -17.59 -1.05
N ILE A 132 6.62 -18.84 -0.68
CA ILE A 132 7.70 -19.62 -1.30
C ILE A 132 7.43 -19.77 -2.80
N PRO A 133 8.47 -19.75 -3.68
CA PRO A 133 8.26 -19.74 -5.12
C PRO A 133 7.34 -20.86 -5.65
N PRO A 134 7.40 -22.14 -5.17
CA PRO A 134 6.51 -23.19 -5.65
C PRO A 134 5.04 -22.98 -5.30
N ALA A 135 4.75 -22.24 -4.24
CA ALA A 135 3.37 -22.00 -3.77
C ALA A 135 2.77 -20.66 -4.27
N LYS A 136 3.46 -19.96 -5.15
CA LYS A 136 3.03 -18.63 -5.63
C LYS A 136 1.60 -18.62 -6.16
N ASP A 137 1.24 -19.59 -7.00
CA ASP A 137 -0.07 -19.60 -7.66
C ASP A 137 -1.20 -19.93 -6.67
N ASP A 138 -0.97 -20.84 -5.72
CA ASP A 138 -1.91 -21.12 -4.64
C ASP A 138 -2.08 -19.92 -3.70
N ALA A 139 -0.98 -19.24 -3.38
CA ALA A 139 -1.00 -18.02 -2.59
C ALA A 139 -1.80 -16.89 -3.28
N MET A 140 -1.68 -16.76 -4.60
CA MET A 140 -2.45 -15.82 -5.40
C MET A 140 -3.95 -16.07 -5.29
N VAL A 141 -4.38 -17.34 -5.32
CA VAL A 141 -5.80 -17.69 -5.15
C VAL A 141 -6.30 -17.27 -3.77
N LEU A 142 -5.55 -17.58 -2.71
CA LEU A 142 -5.93 -17.23 -1.34
C LEU A 142 -5.98 -15.72 -1.11
N LEU A 143 -4.99 -14.98 -1.61
CA LEU A 143 -4.93 -13.53 -1.48
C LEU A 143 -6.08 -12.83 -2.21
N LYS A 144 -6.47 -13.34 -3.38
CA LYS A 144 -7.61 -12.81 -4.12
C LYS A 144 -8.92 -13.05 -3.37
N GLN A 145 -9.12 -14.26 -2.84
CA GLN A 145 -10.30 -14.60 -2.03
C GLN A 145 -10.38 -13.73 -0.77
N LEU A 146 -9.26 -13.56 -0.06
CA LEU A 146 -9.20 -12.68 1.10
C LEU A 146 -9.64 -11.26 0.73
N ALA A 147 -9.07 -10.68 -0.33
CA ALA A 147 -9.39 -9.33 -0.75
C ALA A 147 -10.88 -9.15 -1.12
N GLU A 148 -11.46 -10.11 -1.83
CA GLU A 148 -12.87 -10.09 -2.23
C GLU A 148 -13.81 -10.06 -1.02
N VAL A 149 -13.54 -10.89 0.00
CA VAL A 149 -14.39 -10.96 1.19
C VAL A 149 -14.16 -9.77 2.11
N SER A 150 -12.90 -9.40 2.37
CA SER A 150 -12.55 -8.34 3.32
C SER A 150 -13.05 -6.95 2.92
N ARG A 151 -13.28 -6.70 1.64
CA ARG A 151 -13.93 -5.47 1.17
C ARG A 151 -15.35 -5.27 1.67
N HIS A 152 -16.01 -6.35 2.08
CA HIS A 152 -17.38 -6.32 2.59
C HIS A 152 -17.44 -6.30 4.13
N ASP A 153 -16.29 -6.35 4.81
CA ASP A 153 -16.26 -6.23 6.26
C ASP A 153 -16.70 -4.83 6.72
N ASP A 154 -17.40 -4.77 7.85
CA ASP A 154 -17.83 -3.48 8.40
C ASP A 154 -16.63 -2.60 8.75
N GLY A 155 -16.60 -1.40 8.18
CA GLY A 155 -15.52 -0.44 8.35
C GLY A 155 -14.34 -0.63 7.41
N SER A 156 -14.37 -1.58 6.47
CA SER A 156 -13.44 -1.66 5.35
C SER A 156 -13.64 -0.45 4.42
N VAL A 157 -12.58 0.34 4.24
CA VAL A 157 -12.57 1.50 3.33
C VAL A 157 -11.86 1.15 2.03
N CYS A 158 -10.77 0.42 2.15
CA CYS A 158 -9.99 -0.08 1.02
C CYS A 158 -9.31 -1.39 1.41
N PHE A 159 -9.27 -2.34 0.49
CA PHE A 159 -8.49 -3.56 0.64
C PHE A 159 -7.94 -3.98 -0.72
N GLU A 160 -6.63 -3.82 -0.88
CA GLU A 160 -5.93 -4.07 -2.13
C GLU A 160 -4.78 -5.03 -1.92
N VAL A 161 -4.55 -5.89 -2.90
CA VAL A 161 -3.37 -6.74 -2.98
C VAL A 161 -2.55 -6.33 -4.19
N LEU A 162 -1.29 -6.02 -3.94
CA LEU A 162 -0.31 -5.63 -4.92
C LEU A 162 0.72 -6.75 -5.07
N GLN A 163 1.16 -7.02 -6.30
CA GLN A 163 2.21 -7.99 -6.58
C GLN A 163 3.51 -7.27 -6.95
N GLN A 164 4.62 -7.59 -6.29
CA GLN A 164 5.90 -6.96 -6.55
C GLN A 164 6.43 -7.32 -7.94
N ARG A 165 6.81 -6.31 -8.75
CA ARG A 165 7.28 -6.51 -10.13
C ARG A 165 8.58 -7.29 -10.23
N SER A 166 9.51 -7.08 -9.28
CA SER A 166 10.82 -7.75 -9.26
C SER A 166 10.80 -9.16 -8.67
N ARG A 167 9.74 -9.50 -7.90
CA ARG A 167 9.58 -10.81 -7.22
C ARG A 167 8.11 -11.20 -7.22
N LEU A 168 7.70 -11.97 -8.21
CA LEU A 168 6.28 -12.31 -8.42
C LEU A 168 5.64 -13.19 -7.34
N ASN A 169 6.42 -13.72 -6.42
CA ASN A 169 5.95 -14.42 -5.23
C ASN A 169 5.88 -13.56 -3.97
N HIS A 170 6.14 -12.25 -4.09
CA HIS A 170 6.03 -11.26 -3.02
C HIS A 170 4.83 -10.36 -3.25
N PHE A 171 4.00 -10.24 -2.23
CA PHE A 171 2.79 -9.44 -2.26
C PHE A 171 2.80 -8.40 -1.14
N THR A 172 2.14 -7.29 -1.38
CA THR A 172 1.84 -6.30 -0.35
C THR A 172 0.33 -6.12 -0.28
N ILE A 173 -0.25 -6.31 0.90
CA ILE A 173 -1.65 -6.00 1.16
C ILE A 173 -1.69 -4.59 1.73
N VAL A 174 -2.50 -3.73 1.14
CA VAL A 174 -2.75 -2.36 1.59
C VAL A 174 -4.20 -2.25 1.99
N GLU A 175 -4.42 -2.00 3.27
CA GLU A 175 -5.75 -1.92 3.85
C GLU A 175 -5.97 -0.53 4.45
N THR A 176 -7.18 -0.03 4.34
CA THR A 176 -7.64 1.17 5.04
C THR A 176 -8.92 0.83 5.78
N TRP A 177 -8.91 1.09 7.08
CA TRP A 177 -10.03 0.78 7.97
C TRP A 177 -10.54 2.06 8.63
N ARG A 178 -11.85 2.13 8.84
CA ARG A 178 -12.51 3.27 9.49
C ARG A 178 -11.93 3.56 10.88
N ASP A 179 -11.64 2.52 11.66
CA ASP A 179 -11.16 2.61 13.04
C ASP A 179 -10.54 1.29 13.52
N GLN A 180 -9.94 1.31 14.71
CA GLN A 180 -9.33 0.12 15.32
C GLN A 180 -10.33 -1.01 15.56
N LYS A 181 -11.59 -0.70 15.88
CA LYS A 181 -12.63 -1.72 16.11
C LYS A 181 -12.91 -2.52 14.83
N ALA A 182 -12.89 -1.87 13.67
CA ALA A 182 -13.05 -2.53 12.38
C ALA A 182 -11.89 -3.50 12.10
N ILE A 183 -10.66 -3.09 12.39
CA ILE A 183 -9.46 -3.95 12.27
C ILE A 183 -9.59 -5.15 13.21
N ASP A 184 -9.92 -4.94 14.47
CA ASP A 184 -10.04 -6.00 15.47
C ASP A 184 -11.11 -7.03 15.06
N ALA A 185 -12.23 -6.57 14.49
CA ALA A 185 -13.28 -7.42 13.97
C ALA A 185 -12.82 -8.22 12.75
N HIS A 186 -12.11 -7.58 11.79
CA HIS A 186 -11.53 -8.23 10.63
C HIS A 186 -10.51 -9.32 11.01
N VAL A 187 -9.60 -9.02 11.94
CA VAL A 187 -8.59 -9.98 12.44
C VAL A 187 -9.26 -11.23 13.05
N MET A 188 -10.41 -11.06 13.69
CA MET A 188 -11.19 -12.15 14.31
C MET A 188 -12.17 -12.82 13.34
N ALA A 189 -12.37 -12.29 12.15
CA ALA A 189 -13.28 -12.85 11.17
C ALA A 189 -12.85 -14.26 10.71
N ALA A 190 -13.83 -15.11 10.39
CA ALA A 190 -13.56 -16.49 10.02
C ALA A 190 -12.68 -16.58 8.76
N HIS A 191 -12.95 -15.75 7.75
CA HIS A 191 -12.20 -15.73 6.49
C HIS A 191 -10.74 -15.30 6.69
N THR A 192 -10.46 -14.34 7.58
CA THR A 192 -9.09 -13.88 7.89
C THR A 192 -8.30 -14.97 8.60
N ARG A 193 -8.92 -15.64 9.60
CA ARG A 193 -8.27 -16.76 10.29
C ARG A 193 -8.00 -17.92 9.35
N GLN A 194 -8.97 -18.30 8.52
CA GLN A 194 -8.82 -19.35 7.53
C GLN A 194 -7.72 -19.02 6.52
N PHE A 195 -7.65 -17.79 6.03
CA PHE A 195 -6.56 -17.34 5.18
C PHE A 195 -5.20 -17.54 5.86
N ARG A 196 -5.03 -17.06 7.10
CA ARG A 196 -3.76 -17.19 7.84
C ARG A 196 -3.34 -18.65 8.03
N GLU A 197 -4.27 -19.53 8.36
CA GLU A 197 -4.01 -20.97 8.50
C GLU A 197 -3.57 -21.61 7.17
N GLN A 198 -4.23 -21.26 6.07
CA GLN A 198 -3.91 -21.79 4.74
C GLN A 198 -2.65 -21.18 4.14
N PHE A 199 -2.38 -19.90 4.39
CA PHE A 199 -1.21 -19.20 3.88
C PHE A 199 0.08 -19.57 4.63
N GLN A 200 0.01 -19.88 5.93
CA GLN A 200 1.16 -20.17 6.78
C GLN A 200 2.14 -21.20 6.17
N PRO A 201 1.71 -22.39 5.67
CA PRO A 201 2.63 -23.34 5.08
C PRO A 201 3.25 -22.91 3.75
N MET A 202 2.70 -21.88 3.12
CA MET A 202 3.18 -21.28 1.86
C MET A 202 4.09 -20.08 2.09
N SER A 203 4.17 -19.58 3.33
CA SER A 203 4.90 -18.36 3.65
C SER A 203 6.40 -18.52 3.47
N GLY A 204 7.00 -17.62 2.71
CA GLY A 204 8.45 -17.51 2.49
C GLY A 204 9.16 -16.63 3.51
N SER A 205 8.41 -15.85 4.29
CA SER A 205 8.88 -14.98 5.36
C SER A 205 7.82 -14.86 6.46
N LEU A 206 8.16 -14.18 7.55
CA LEU A 206 7.15 -13.85 8.56
C LEU A 206 6.09 -12.93 7.94
N TYR A 207 4.84 -13.17 8.26
CA TYR A 207 3.73 -12.29 7.91
C TYR A 207 3.87 -10.99 8.72
N ASP A 208 4.33 -9.92 8.04
CA ASP A 208 4.69 -8.65 8.67
C ASP A 208 3.58 -7.62 8.44
N GLU A 209 2.72 -7.46 9.43
CA GLU A 209 1.57 -6.57 9.45
C GLU A 209 1.89 -5.33 10.29
N ARG A 210 1.83 -4.15 9.68
CA ARG A 210 2.19 -2.89 10.32
C ARG A 210 1.05 -1.89 10.22
N LEU A 211 0.73 -1.25 11.34
CA LEU A 211 -0.33 -0.25 11.45
C LEU A 211 0.24 1.17 11.33
N TYR A 212 -0.46 1.99 10.57
CA TYR A 212 -0.05 3.36 10.28
C TYR A 212 -1.22 4.35 10.41
N GLN A 213 -0.86 5.60 10.59
CA GLN A 213 -1.75 6.76 10.47
C GLN A 213 -1.23 7.69 9.37
N ALA A 214 -2.15 8.35 8.64
CA ALA A 214 -1.75 9.33 7.64
C ALA A 214 -1.10 10.55 8.30
N LEU A 215 -0.01 11.03 7.71
CA LEU A 215 0.58 12.33 8.03
C LEU A 215 -0.25 13.42 7.34
N ASN A 216 -1.06 14.14 8.11
CA ASN A 216 -1.91 15.25 7.66
C ASN A 216 -1.21 16.58 7.83
#